data_907804ef081b4b3f3e27b062c618f455
#
_entry.id   907804ef081b4b3f3e27b062c618f455
#
_cell.length_a   1.000
_cell.length_b   1.000
_cell.length_c   1.000
_cell.angle_alpha   90.00
_cell.angle_beta   90.00
_cell.angle_gamma   90.00
#
_symmetry.space_group_name_H-M   'P 1'
#
loop_
_entity.id
_entity.type
_entity.pdbx_description
1 polymer ?
#
loop_
_entity_poly.entity_id
_entity_poly.type
_entity_poly.pdbx_seq_one_letter_code
_entity_poly.pdbx_strand_id
1 'polypeptide(L)'
;KANKFKVCLDYHLGNCLGPCESKMEQGIYDANIMAIRQIIKGNFKASLSAFEKQMKTFAEALAFEKAQQIKVKIEILKNYQAKSTVVNPKINHADVFALFSDESHAYINYMQIAHGAIVRSHTLDLKKKLDEADTKLLQLAIVELQQRFDSNTKEIYSSHPVALGSSYKILVPQQGDKKKLVELSMQNAKFYRLEQ
;
A
#
# COMPACT_ATOMS: atom_id res chain seq x y z
N LYS A 1 25.87 -6.74 -17.63
CA LYS A 1 27.18 -7.45 -17.70
C LYS A 1 27.03 -8.69 -16.82
N ALA A 2 26.75 -9.84 -17.43
CA ALA A 2 26.75 -11.14 -16.77
C ALA A 2 28.15 -11.41 -16.16
N ASN A 3 28.20 -12.15 -15.08
CA ASN A 3 29.42 -12.59 -14.38
C ASN A 3 30.20 -11.52 -13.58
N LYS A 4 29.52 -10.47 -13.10
CA LYS A 4 30.16 -9.48 -12.23
C LYS A 4 30.04 -9.75 -10.74
N PHE A 5 29.11 -10.64 -10.35
CA PHE A 5 28.81 -10.98 -8.97
C PHE A 5 28.82 -12.50 -8.78
N LYS A 6 29.29 -12.96 -7.64
CA LYS A 6 29.13 -14.36 -7.22
C LYS A 6 27.77 -14.52 -6.54
N VAL A 7 27.14 -15.68 -6.68
CA VAL A 7 25.91 -16.00 -5.95
C VAL A 7 26.14 -15.89 -4.44
N CYS A 8 25.16 -15.31 -3.73
CA CYS A 8 25.23 -15.10 -2.28
C CYS A 8 24.73 -16.35 -1.50
N LEU A 9 24.83 -16.26 -0.18
CA LEU A 9 24.38 -17.33 0.71
C LEU A 9 22.89 -17.66 0.51
N ASP A 10 22.04 -16.66 0.29
CA ASP A 10 20.60 -16.88 0.08
C ASP A 10 20.29 -17.74 -1.14
N TYR A 11 21.14 -17.69 -2.19
CA TYR A 11 21.01 -18.58 -3.32
C TYR A 11 21.31 -20.03 -2.93
N HIS A 12 22.36 -20.25 -2.16
CA HIS A 12 22.75 -21.58 -1.69
C HIS A 12 21.75 -22.17 -0.67
N LEU A 13 21.07 -21.32 0.10
CA LEU A 13 19.99 -21.70 1.01
C LEU A 13 18.63 -21.91 0.31
N GLY A 14 18.55 -21.65 -1.00
CA GLY A 14 17.30 -21.78 -1.74
C GLY A 14 16.31 -20.61 -1.55
N ASN A 15 16.69 -19.55 -0.84
CA ASN A 15 15.86 -18.36 -0.59
C ASN A 15 15.86 -17.40 -1.79
N CYS A 16 16.80 -17.53 -2.72
CA CYS A 16 16.97 -16.64 -3.87
C CYS A 16 17.21 -17.46 -5.14
N LEU A 17 16.65 -17.03 -6.27
CA LEU A 17 16.82 -17.66 -7.57
C LEU A 17 18.03 -17.12 -8.36
N GLY A 18 18.86 -16.25 -7.77
CA GLY A 18 20.09 -15.74 -8.34
C GLY A 18 19.92 -14.82 -9.56
N PRO A 19 19.02 -13.83 -9.57
CA PRO A 19 18.84 -12.94 -10.70
C PRO A 19 20.08 -12.08 -10.98
N CYS A 20 20.90 -11.81 -9.98
CA CYS A 20 22.15 -11.05 -10.11
C CYS A 20 23.21 -11.78 -10.97
N GLU A 21 23.17 -13.09 -11.06
CA GLU A 21 24.06 -13.95 -11.83
C GLU A 21 23.36 -14.57 -13.05
N SER A 22 22.21 -14.02 -13.45
CA SER A 22 21.43 -14.53 -14.58
C SER A 22 21.03 -16.03 -14.45
N LYS A 23 20.94 -16.54 -13.20
CA LYS A 23 20.48 -17.91 -12.92
C LYS A 23 18.97 -18.05 -13.05
N MET A 24 18.26 -16.92 -12.97
CA MET A 24 16.82 -16.83 -13.10
C MET A 24 16.45 -16.35 -14.49
N GLU A 25 15.48 -17.00 -15.11
CA GLU A 25 14.92 -16.59 -16.40
C GLU A 25 14.25 -15.21 -16.27
N GLN A 26 14.48 -14.33 -17.26
CA GLN A 26 13.96 -12.95 -17.24
C GLN A 26 12.43 -12.90 -17.09
N GLY A 27 11.71 -13.78 -17.79
CA GLY A 27 10.25 -13.85 -17.72
C GLY A 27 9.73 -14.15 -16.30
N ILE A 28 10.42 -15.05 -15.58
CA ILE A 28 10.08 -15.40 -14.20
C ILE A 28 10.38 -14.21 -13.27
N TYR A 29 11.50 -13.51 -13.48
CA TYR A 29 11.85 -12.31 -12.72
C TYR A 29 10.78 -11.23 -12.89
N ASP A 30 10.41 -10.91 -14.11
CA ASP A 30 9.43 -9.86 -14.41
C ASP A 30 8.04 -10.22 -13.85
N ALA A 31 7.62 -11.47 -13.92
CA ALA A 31 6.38 -11.96 -13.31
C ALA A 31 6.39 -11.79 -11.79
N ASN A 32 7.51 -12.10 -11.12
CA ASN A 32 7.66 -11.91 -9.69
C ASN A 32 7.60 -10.42 -9.31
N ILE A 33 8.26 -9.54 -10.07
CA ILE A 33 8.21 -8.09 -9.84
C ILE A 33 6.78 -7.56 -10.01
N MET A 34 6.05 -8.03 -11.02
CA MET A 34 4.64 -7.68 -11.22
C MET A 34 3.78 -8.12 -10.03
N ALA A 35 3.96 -9.36 -9.55
CA ALA A 35 3.22 -9.88 -8.39
C ALA A 35 3.51 -9.05 -7.13
N ILE A 36 4.77 -8.71 -6.86
CA ILE A 36 5.17 -7.85 -5.75
C ILE A 36 4.50 -6.48 -5.85
N ARG A 37 4.53 -5.85 -7.03
CA ARG A 37 3.84 -4.55 -7.25
C ARG A 37 2.34 -4.63 -6.96
N GLN A 38 1.68 -5.71 -7.37
CA GLN A 38 0.25 -5.91 -7.08
C GLN A 38 -0.01 -6.06 -5.58
N ILE A 39 0.82 -6.82 -4.87
CA ILE A 39 0.70 -7.00 -3.41
C ILE A 39 0.89 -5.67 -2.68
N ILE A 40 1.90 -4.87 -3.06
CA ILE A 40 2.15 -3.55 -2.45
C ILE A 40 0.99 -2.58 -2.72
N LYS A 41 0.36 -2.67 -3.90
CA LYS A 41 -0.86 -1.90 -4.23
C LYS A 41 -2.14 -2.45 -3.56
N GLY A 42 -2.03 -3.50 -2.75
CA GLY A 42 -3.16 -4.13 -2.04
C GLY A 42 -4.02 -5.05 -2.92
N ASN A 43 -3.64 -5.31 -4.15
CA ASN A 43 -4.38 -6.21 -5.04
C ASN A 43 -4.00 -7.68 -4.80
N PHE A 44 -4.32 -8.18 -3.60
CA PHE A 44 -4.04 -9.56 -3.20
C PHE A 44 -4.78 -10.58 -4.06
N LYS A 45 -6.00 -10.26 -4.51
CA LYS A 45 -6.85 -11.16 -5.30
C LYS A 45 -6.17 -11.59 -6.60
N ALA A 46 -5.57 -10.65 -7.33
CA ALA A 46 -4.87 -10.96 -8.58
C ALA A 46 -3.66 -11.88 -8.33
N SER A 47 -2.86 -11.59 -7.31
CA SER A 47 -1.69 -12.40 -6.95
C SER A 47 -2.09 -13.79 -6.44
N LEU A 48 -3.13 -13.89 -5.61
CA LEU A 48 -3.66 -15.18 -5.15
C LEU A 48 -4.16 -16.05 -6.30
N SER A 49 -4.96 -15.48 -7.22
CA SER A 49 -5.45 -16.20 -8.40
C SER A 49 -4.32 -16.70 -9.29
N ALA A 50 -3.26 -15.90 -9.49
CA ALA A 50 -2.09 -16.32 -10.26
C ALA A 50 -1.35 -17.47 -9.59
N PHE A 51 -1.15 -17.42 -8.27
CA PHE A 51 -0.51 -18.52 -7.53
C PHE A 51 -1.38 -19.78 -7.50
N GLU A 52 -2.70 -19.66 -7.34
CA GLU A 52 -3.61 -20.81 -7.38
C GLU A 52 -3.58 -21.51 -8.73
N LYS A 53 -3.56 -20.73 -9.84
CA LYS A 53 -3.39 -21.28 -11.19
C LYS A 53 -2.05 -22.00 -11.34
N GLN A 54 -0.96 -21.40 -10.89
CA GLN A 54 0.38 -21.98 -10.96
C GLN A 54 0.49 -23.27 -10.13
N MET A 55 -0.09 -23.28 -8.93
CA MET A 55 -0.14 -24.47 -8.07
C MET A 55 -0.86 -25.63 -8.78
N LYS A 56 -2.01 -25.34 -9.41
CA LYS A 56 -2.78 -26.32 -10.15
C LYS A 56 -1.98 -26.90 -11.32
N THR A 57 -1.31 -26.06 -12.11
CA THR A 57 -0.45 -26.49 -13.23
C THR A 57 0.67 -27.43 -12.75
N PHE A 58 1.34 -27.12 -11.63
CA PHE A 58 2.35 -28.00 -11.07
C PHE A 58 1.77 -29.32 -10.54
N ALA A 59 0.59 -29.30 -9.93
CA ALA A 59 -0.07 -30.50 -9.47
C ALA A 59 -0.49 -31.41 -10.65
N GLU A 60 -1.04 -30.86 -11.72
CA GLU A 60 -1.37 -31.58 -12.96
C GLU A 60 -0.14 -32.20 -13.64
N ALA A 61 1.02 -31.51 -13.53
CA ALA A 61 2.31 -32.05 -14.01
C ALA A 61 3.00 -33.00 -13.02
N LEU A 62 2.31 -33.45 -11.95
CA LEU A 62 2.83 -34.30 -10.88
C LEU A 62 4.07 -33.74 -10.16
N ALA A 63 4.33 -32.44 -10.30
CA ALA A 63 5.43 -31.71 -9.64
C ALA A 63 5.01 -31.26 -8.23
N PHE A 64 4.71 -32.20 -7.35
CA PHE A 64 4.09 -31.93 -6.04
C PHE A 64 4.94 -31.05 -5.12
N GLU A 65 6.26 -31.16 -5.15
CA GLU A 65 7.15 -30.29 -4.35
C GLU A 65 7.01 -28.82 -4.77
N LYS A 66 6.95 -28.54 -6.07
CA LYS A 66 6.74 -27.18 -6.61
C LYS A 66 5.34 -26.68 -6.25
N ALA A 67 4.32 -27.53 -6.38
CA ALA A 67 2.95 -27.20 -5.98
C ALA A 67 2.88 -26.85 -4.48
N GLN A 68 3.56 -27.62 -3.63
CA GLN A 68 3.62 -27.35 -2.18
C GLN A 68 4.31 -26.02 -1.87
N GLN A 69 5.40 -25.68 -2.55
CA GLN A 69 6.06 -24.37 -2.38
C GLN A 69 5.12 -23.21 -2.70
N ILE A 70 4.32 -23.34 -3.78
CA ILE A 70 3.33 -22.32 -4.11
C ILE A 70 2.20 -22.27 -3.08
N LYS A 71 1.75 -23.41 -2.56
CA LYS A 71 0.74 -23.46 -1.50
C LYS A 71 1.19 -22.68 -0.27
N VAL A 72 2.43 -22.86 0.17
CA VAL A 72 2.99 -22.08 1.29
C VAL A 72 2.97 -20.58 1.01
N LYS A 73 3.31 -20.14 -0.21
CA LYS A 73 3.21 -18.72 -0.60
C LYS A 73 1.78 -18.19 -0.53
N ILE A 74 0.79 -18.99 -0.96
CA ILE A 74 -0.64 -18.65 -0.86
C ILE A 74 -1.05 -18.47 0.61
N GLU A 75 -0.65 -19.37 1.49
CA GLU A 75 -0.96 -19.31 2.92
C GLU A 75 -0.33 -18.08 3.59
N ILE A 76 0.93 -17.78 3.30
CA ILE A 76 1.61 -16.57 3.78
C ILE A 76 0.86 -15.31 3.32
N LEU A 77 0.46 -15.25 2.05
CA LEU A 77 -0.22 -14.10 1.49
C LEU A 77 -1.63 -13.92 2.09
N LYS A 78 -2.38 -15.02 2.30
CA LYS A 78 -3.67 -15.00 2.98
C LYS A 78 -3.55 -14.53 4.44
N ASN A 79 -2.54 -15.01 5.15
CA ASN A 79 -2.25 -14.58 6.53
C ASN A 79 -1.85 -13.10 6.60
N TYR A 80 -1.07 -12.62 5.65
CA TYR A 80 -0.71 -11.20 5.56
C TYR A 80 -1.95 -10.34 5.28
N GLN A 81 -2.81 -10.76 4.35
CA GLN A 81 -4.07 -10.08 4.07
C GLN A 81 -4.99 -10.04 5.30
N ALA A 82 -5.09 -11.13 6.05
CA ALA A 82 -5.91 -11.20 7.26
C ALA A 82 -5.38 -10.32 8.41
N LYS A 83 -4.06 -10.11 8.48
CA LYS A 83 -3.42 -9.23 9.48
C LYS A 83 -3.45 -7.75 9.07
N SER A 84 -3.65 -7.44 7.78
CA SER A 84 -3.91 -6.06 7.35
C SER A 84 -5.16 -5.56 8.05
N THR A 85 -5.11 -4.34 8.61
CA THR A 85 -6.26 -3.76 9.31
C THR A 85 -7.44 -3.68 8.33
N VAL A 86 -8.33 -4.68 8.41
CA VAL A 86 -9.55 -4.74 7.59
C VAL A 86 -10.48 -3.67 8.12
N VAL A 87 -10.72 -2.67 7.32
CA VAL A 87 -11.57 -1.55 7.70
C VAL A 87 -13.02 -1.85 7.38
N ASN A 88 -13.32 -2.12 6.15
CA ASN A 88 -14.63 -2.53 5.64
C ASN A 88 -14.48 -3.04 4.21
N PRO A 89 -14.88 -4.29 3.90
CA PRO A 89 -14.80 -4.85 2.54
C PRO A 89 -15.56 -4.05 1.47
N LYS A 90 -16.51 -3.20 1.89
CA LYS A 90 -17.28 -2.34 0.97
C LYS A 90 -16.49 -1.10 0.51
N ILE A 91 -15.43 -0.72 1.22
CA ILE A 91 -14.55 0.39 0.83
C ILE A 91 -13.41 -0.19 -0.01
N ASN A 92 -13.62 -0.31 -1.33
CA ASN A 92 -12.66 -0.95 -2.21
C ASN A 92 -11.38 -0.14 -2.40
N HIS A 93 -11.50 1.14 -2.76
CA HIS A 93 -10.39 2.05 -2.97
C HIS A 93 -10.77 3.43 -2.46
N ALA A 94 -10.01 3.93 -1.51
CA ALA A 94 -10.16 5.29 -0.99
C ALA A 94 -8.84 5.80 -0.44
N ASP A 95 -8.62 7.09 -0.56
CA ASP A 95 -7.55 7.80 0.12
C ASP A 95 -8.12 8.54 1.32
N VAL A 96 -7.45 8.46 2.45
CA VAL A 96 -7.86 9.11 3.70
C VAL A 96 -6.81 10.11 4.11
N PHE A 97 -7.23 11.32 4.40
CA PHE A 97 -6.35 12.40 4.83
C PHE A 97 -6.89 13.06 6.10
N ALA A 98 -6.05 13.18 7.08
CA ALA A 98 -6.36 13.98 8.26
C ALA A 98 -5.21 14.94 8.56
N LEU A 99 -5.56 16.17 8.92
CA LEU A 99 -4.64 17.21 9.30
C LEU A 99 -4.84 17.55 10.77
N PHE A 100 -3.75 17.55 11.52
CA PHE A 100 -3.63 18.12 12.85
C PHE A 100 -2.57 19.22 12.78
N SER A 101 -2.89 20.42 13.29
CA SER A 101 -1.94 21.54 13.28
C SER A 101 -1.83 22.19 14.65
N ASP A 102 -0.68 22.82 14.87
CA ASP A 102 -0.44 23.78 15.92
C ASP A 102 -0.06 25.15 15.31
N GLU A 103 0.52 26.04 16.11
CA GLU A 103 0.87 27.39 15.65
C GLU A 103 1.98 27.40 14.58
N SER A 104 2.89 26.43 14.61
CA SER A 104 4.11 26.40 13.79
C SER A 104 4.15 25.26 12.76
N HIS A 105 3.42 24.16 13.00
CA HIS A 105 3.47 22.97 12.17
C HIS A 105 2.08 22.42 11.85
N ALA A 106 1.99 21.75 10.71
CA ALA A 106 0.84 20.95 10.30
C ALA A 106 1.30 19.52 10.00
N TYR A 107 0.68 18.56 10.67
CA TYR A 107 0.93 17.14 10.53
C TYR A 107 -0.22 16.53 9.74
N ILE A 108 0.08 15.99 8.57
CA ILE A 108 -0.92 15.42 7.67
C ILE A 108 -0.65 13.94 7.52
N ASN A 109 -1.56 13.12 8.03
CA ASN A 109 -1.48 11.69 7.81
C ASN A 109 -2.31 11.29 6.59
N TYR A 110 -1.71 10.52 5.75
CA TYR A 110 -2.28 9.87 4.58
C TYR A 110 -2.40 8.37 4.80
N MET A 111 -3.57 7.81 4.55
CA MET A 111 -3.75 6.37 4.48
C MET A 111 -4.38 5.98 3.15
N GLN A 112 -3.83 4.97 2.51
CA GLN A 112 -4.38 4.37 1.30
C GLN A 112 -5.16 3.11 1.65
N ILE A 113 -6.42 3.07 1.23
CA ILE A 113 -7.29 1.91 1.38
C ILE A 113 -7.37 1.20 0.03
N ALA A 114 -7.08 -0.08 0.02
CA ALA A 114 -7.29 -0.93 -1.13
C ALA A 114 -7.89 -2.27 -0.69
N HIS A 115 -8.95 -2.70 -1.40
CA HIS A 115 -9.66 -3.95 -1.13
C HIS A 115 -10.11 -4.11 0.34
N GLY A 116 -10.55 -3.02 0.95
CA GLY A 116 -11.03 -3.01 2.34
C GLY A 116 -9.96 -3.01 3.42
N ALA A 117 -8.68 -2.88 3.05
CA ALA A 117 -7.56 -2.86 4.00
C ALA A 117 -6.72 -1.59 3.85
N ILE A 118 -6.12 -1.14 4.95
CA ILE A 118 -5.11 -0.08 4.92
C ILE A 118 -3.82 -0.68 4.38
N VAL A 119 -3.40 -0.26 3.19
CA VAL A 119 -2.21 -0.77 2.51
C VAL A 119 -1.00 0.15 2.66
N ARG A 120 -1.25 1.39 3.08
CA ARG A 120 -0.21 2.39 3.31
C ARG A 120 -0.67 3.40 4.35
N SER A 121 0.27 3.83 5.20
CA SER A 121 0.12 4.99 6.06
C SER A 121 1.42 5.81 5.99
N HIS A 122 1.30 7.12 5.84
CA HIS A 122 2.43 8.04 5.80
C HIS A 122 2.03 9.37 6.44
N THR A 123 2.90 9.93 7.26
CA THR A 123 2.68 11.25 7.86
C THR A 123 3.69 12.25 7.32
N LEU A 124 3.19 13.40 6.90
CA LEU A 124 3.96 14.53 6.43
C LEU A 124 3.94 15.62 7.50
N ASP A 125 5.10 16.16 7.81
CA ASP A 125 5.27 17.34 8.67
C ASP A 125 5.56 18.56 7.77
N LEU A 126 4.76 19.61 7.93
CA LEU A 126 4.88 20.86 7.20
C LEU A 126 5.02 22.03 8.17
N LYS A 127 6.04 22.83 7.99
CA LYS A 127 6.17 24.10 8.72
C LYS A 127 5.17 25.11 8.18
N LYS A 128 4.29 25.63 9.06
CA LYS A 128 3.30 26.64 8.68
C LYS A 128 3.96 28.01 8.49
N LYS A 129 3.52 28.73 7.48
CA LYS A 129 3.78 30.16 7.36
C LYS A 129 2.68 30.93 8.10
N LEU A 130 2.97 32.16 8.50
CA LEU A 130 1.98 33.05 9.12
C LEU A 130 0.74 33.14 8.21
N ASP A 131 -0.46 32.97 8.79
CA ASP A 131 -1.76 33.04 8.09
C ASP A 131 -2.04 31.96 7.03
N GLU A 132 -1.34 30.83 7.05
CA GLU A 132 -1.58 29.74 6.12
C GLU A 132 -2.74 28.83 6.62
N ALA A 133 -3.84 28.82 5.85
CA ALA A 133 -5.03 28.06 6.22
C ALA A 133 -4.79 26.54 6.12
N ASP A 134 -5.22 25.79 7.14
CA ASP A 134 -5.10 24.32 7.20
C ASP A 134 -5.72 23.61 5.98
N THR A 135 -6.83 24.15 5.47
CA THR A 135 -7.50 23.63 4.27
C THR A 135 -6.62 23.71 3.03
N LYS A 136 -5.83 24.78 2.90
CA LYS A 136 -4.90 24.97 1.78
C LYS A 136 -3.70 24.03 1.89
N LEU A 137 -3.15 23.87 3.08
CA LEU A 137 -2.08 22.91 3.36
C LEU A 137 -2.53 21.48 3.04
N LEU A 138 -3.72 21.11 3.50
CA LEU A 138 -4.29 19.81 3.24
C LEU A 138 -4.54 19.57 1.74
N GLN A 139 -5.01 20.59 1.02
CA GLN A 139 -5.19 20.52 -0.43
C GLN A 139 -3.87 20.24 -1.18
N LEU A 140 -2.81 20.95 -0.82
CA LEU A 140 -1.49 20.76 -1.41
C LEU A 140 -0.93 19.36 -1.09
N ALA A 141 -1.06 18.94 0.17
CA ALA A 141 -0.59 17.63 0.61
C ALA A 141 -1.33 16.47 -0.08
N ILE A 142 -2.64 16.61 -0.33
CA ILE A 142 -3.41 15.60 -1.07
C ILE A 142 -2.80 15.39 -2.47
N VAL A 143 -2.57 16.48 -3.20
CA VAL A 143 -2.02 16.41 -4.56
C VAL A 143 -0.61 15.81 -4.56
N GLU A 144 0.26 16.28 -3.66
CA GLU A 144 1.64 15.79 -3.55
C GLU A 144 1.69 14.31 -3.18
N LEU A 145 0.96 13.89 -2.15
CA LEU A 145 1.01 12.51 -1.67
C LEU A 145 0.37 11.52 -2.65
N GLN A 146 -0.69 11.92 -3.37
CA GLN A 146 -1.24 11.10 -4.44
C GLN A 146 -0.24 10.92 -5.58
N GLN A 147 0.45 11.99 -6.00
CA GLN A 147 1.51 11.90 -7.01
C GLN A 147 2.68 11.05 -6.54
N ARG A 148 3.18 11.29 -5.34
CA ARG A 148 4.31 10.58 -4.74
C ARG A 148 4.08 9.08 -4.62
N PHE A 149 2.85 8.67 -4.32
CA PHE A 149 2.50 7.28 -4.11
C PHE A 149 1.73 6.64 -5.26
N ASP A 150 1.65 7.32 -6.40
CA ASP A 150 0.96 6.84 -7.61
C ASP A 150 -0.48 6.40 -7.31
N SER A 151 -1.20 7.19 -6.48
CA SER A 151 -2.61 6.94 -6.20
C SER A 151 -3.49 7.61 -7.24
N ASN A 152 -4.27 6.79 -7.96
CA ASN A 152 -5.27 7.26 -8.92
C ASN A 152 -6.69 7.27 -8.33
N THR A 153 -6.79 7.19 -7.00
CA THR A 153 -8.07 7.12 -6.28
C THR A 153 -8.77 8.47 -6.33
N LYS A 154 -10.03 8.46 -6.75
CA LYS A 154 -10.86 9.67 -6.82
C LYS A 154 -11.75 9.85 -5.60
N GLU A 155 -11.98 8.80 -4.81
CA GLU A 155 -12.74 8.87 -3.56
C GLU A 155 -11.80 9.19 -2.39
N ILE A 156 -11.97 10.38 -1.80
CA ILE A 156 -11.13 10.90 -0.73
C ILE A 156 -11.98 11.15 0.52
N TYR A 157 -11.52 10.64 1.66
CA TYR A 157 -12.08 10.98 2.98
C TYR A 157 -11.13 11.94 3.67
N SER A 158 -11.64 13.09 4.07
CA SER A 158 -10.85 14.19 4.61
C SER A 158 -11.37 14.64 5.97
N SER A 159 -10.47 15.11 6.84
CA SER A 159 -10.83 15.73 8.12
C SER A 159 -11.40 17.14 7.97
N HIS A 160 -11.11 17.81 6.85
CA HIS A 160 -11.57 19.17 6.56
C HIS A 160 -12.13 19.24 5.13
N PRO A 161 -13.06 20.16 4.87
CA PRO A 161 -13.53 20.40 3.52
C PRO A 161 -12.39 20.96 2.66
N VAL A 162 -12.12 20.32 1.51
CA VAL A 162 -11.12 20.77 0.54
C VAL A 162 -11.74 20.81 -0.84
N ALA A 163 -11.36 21.79 -1.65
CA ALA A 163 -11.79 21.93 -3.03
C ALA A 163 -10.66 21.42 -3.96
N LEU A 164 -10.81 20.22 -4.47
CA LEU A 164 -10.02 19.69 -5.58
C LEU A 164 -10.92 19.65 -6.82
N GLY A 165 -10.35 19.66 -8.02
CA GLY A 165 -11.13 19.69 -9.27
C GLY A 165 -12.28 18.69 -9.33
N SER A 166 -13.24 18.89 -10.22
CA SER A 166 -14.53 18.16 -10.32
C SER A 166 -14.41 16.63 -10.51
N SER A 167 -13.21 16.13 -10.78
CA SER A 167 -12.94 14.68 -10.90
C SER A 167 -12.83 13.95 -9.56
N TYR A 168 -12.70 14.66 -8.43
CA TYR A 168 -12.56 14.09 -7.10
C TYR A 168 -13.88 14.09 -6.33
N LYS A 169 -14.16 12.97 -5.67
CA LYS A 169 -15.25 12.85 -4.71
C LYS A 169 -14.70 12.95 -3.31
N ILE A 170 -14.73 14.16 -2.76
CA ILE A 170 -14.23 14.45 -1.43
C ILE A 170 -15.38 14.39 -0.43
N LEU A 171 -15.20 13.64 0.63
CA LEU A 171 -16.17 13.48 1.70
C LEU A 171 -15.51 13.83 3.04
N VAL A 172 -16.22 14.61 3.86
CA VAL A 172 -15.91 14.81 5.28
C VAL A 172 -16.93 14.00 6.08
N PRO A 173 -16.62 12.72 6.38
CA PRO A 173 -17.60 11.81 6.94
C PRO A 173 -17.90 12.15 8.40
N GLN A 174 -19.20 12.17 8.74
CA GLN A 174 -19.69 12.51 10.08
C GLN A 174 -19.99 11.28 10.94
N GLN A 175 -20.14 10.10 10.32
CA GLN A 175 -20.48 8.85 11.01
C GLN A 175 -20.04 7.60 10.24
N GLY A 176 -20.06 6.45 10.93
CA GLY A 176 -19.76 5.14 10.34
C GLY A 176 -18.28 4.89 10.11
N ASP A 177 -17.96 3.85 9.33
CA ASP A 177 -16.59 3.37 9.15
C ASP A 177 -15.68 4.38 8.44
N LYS A 178 -16.24 5.18 7.55
CA LYS A 178 -15.48 6.27 6.89
C LYS A 178 -14.99 7.30 7.90
N LYS A 179 -15.83 7.65 8.89
CA LYS A 179 -15.44 8.55 9.98
C LYS A 179 -14.34 7.94 10.84
N LYS A 180 -14.47 6.66 11.22
CA LYS A 180 -13.44 5.95 12.00
C LYS A 180 -12.09 5.96 11.29
N LEU A 181 -12.07 5.86 9.96
CA LEU A 181 -10.83 5.97 9.17
C LEU A 181 -10.19 7.34 9.28
N VAL A 182 -10.99 8.40 9.18
CA VAL A 182 -10.47 9.77 9.34
C VAL A 182 -9.98 10.00 10.76
N GLU A 183 -10.68 9.47 11.77
CA GLU A 183 -10.26 9.52 13.18
C GLU A 183 -8.94 8.77 13.40
N LEU A 184 -8.77 7.59 12.80
CA LEU A 184 -7.53 6.83 12.86
C LEU A 184 -6.38 7.61 12.20
N SER A 185 -6.62 8.20 11.03
CA SER A 185 -5.65 9.06 10.36
C SER A 185 -5.29 10.28 11.22
N MET A 186 -6.26 10.89 11.89
CA MET A 186 -6.04 11.98 12.83
C MET A 186 -5.19 11.56 14.04
N GLN A 187 -5.44 10.36 14.58
CA GLN A 187 -4.62 9.80 15.67
C GLN A 187 -3.18 9.61 15.22
N ASN A 188 -2.96 9.05 14.02
CA ASN A 188 -1.62 8.88 13.47
C ASN A 188 -0.87 10.20 13.31
N ALA A 189 -1.54 11.27 12.85
CA ALA A 189 -0.96 12.61 12.75
C ALA A 189 -0.56 13.16 14.14
N LYS A 190 -1.41 12.98 15.15
CA LYS A 190 -1.12 13.39 16.53
C LYS A 190 0.01 12.61 17.15
N PHE A 191 0.07 11.29 16.93
CA PHE A 191 1.15 10.44 17.43
C PHE A 191 2.50 10.84 16.84
N TYR A 192 2.54 11.08 15.54
CA TYR A 192 3.77 11.52 14.86
C TYR A 192 4.35 12.78 15.48
N ARG A 193 3.49 13.77 15.84
CA ARG A 193 3.93 14.97 16.56
C ARG A 193 4.61 14.66 17.90
N LEU A 194 4.14 13.62 18.62
CA LEU A 194 4.68 13.28 19.94
C LEU A 194 6.04 12.59 19.87
N GLU A 195 6.39 12.06 18.70
CA GLU A 195 7.66 11.36 18.45
C GLU A 195 8.75 12.30 17.91
N GLN A 196 8.43 13.57 17.61
CA GLN A 196 9.36 14.62 17.16
C GLN A 196 9.78 15.51 18.32
#